data_03fe1cdc0b617ce06f2c86235fad7464
#
_entry.id   03fe1cdc0b617ce06f2c86235fad7464
#
_cell.length_a   1.000
_cell.length_b   1.000
_cell.length_c   1.000
_cell.angle_alpha   90.00
_cell.angle_beta   90.00
_cell.angle_gamma   90.00
#
_symmetry.space_group_name_H-M   'P 1'
#
loop_
_entity.id
_entity.type
_entity.pdbx_description
1 polymer ?
#
loop_
_entity_poly.entity_id
_entity_poly.type
_entity_poly.pdbx_seq_one_letter_code
_entity_poly.pdbx_strand_id
1 'polypeptide(L)'
;MKYLCVFGNPIKHSLSPIIHNFALRTLHLPFIYGRFCLDNGRQLKKTFFKLNLSGANVTVPFKEYAFKQADELDSLAKEIEAVNTLLLLEDGKLKGYNTDGIGFLASISKLDGLDINANTPIANIAQNLTTPFSSALILGAGGSAKAIACVLKKCGFRVQVANRGDSKREFYTSRNISYMLFSELTSLIDSSTFDIVINATSASLQGELPLEKQLLQNIFAHSKLVYDLMYATDLTPFLALAKDCKIAYKDGKDMLLWQAAFALAIFCQPKSINHTTNHSQITNDIKHIFSLMSQAIL
;
A
#
# COMPACT_ATOMS: atom_id res chain seq x y z
N MET A 1 5.68 -26.15 9.60
CA MET A 1 4.98 -24.86 9.75
C MET A 1 5.96 -23.73 9.48
N LYS A 2 5.57 -22.71 8.69
CA LYS A 2 6.43 -21.59 8.31
C LYS A 2 5.95 -20.31 9.00
N TYR A 3 6.85 -19.35 9.19
CA TYR A 3 6.55 -18.13 9.94
C TYR A 3 6.58 -16.91 9.02
N LEU A 4 5.55 -16.08 9.15
CA LEU A 4 5.42 -14.78 8.53
C LEU A 4 5.24 -13.71 9.59
N CYS A 5 5.60 -12.46 9.32
CA CYS A 5 5.28 -11.37 10.23
C CYS A 5 5.13 -10.03 9.51
N VAL A 6 4.69 -9.01 10.25
CA VAL A 6 4.83 -7.62 9.86
C VAL A 6 5.82 -6.91 10.78
N PHE A 7 6.80 -6.21 10.19
CA PHE A 7 7.73 -5.30 10.86
C PHE A 7 7.22 -3.86 10.80
N GLY A 8 7.26 -3.15 11.93
CA GLY A 8 6.89 -1.73 12.01
C GLY A 8 7.20 -1.16 13.39
N ASN A 9 7.07 0.18 13.53
CA ASN A 9 7.16 0.86 14.84
C ASN A 9 6.41 2.19 14.79
N PRO A 10 5.29 2.36 15.54
CA PRO A 10 4.59 1.35 16.34
C PRO A 10 3.89 0.29 15.49
N ILE A 11 3.63 -0.92 16.04
CA ILE A 11 3.04 -2.03 15.29
C ILE A 11 1.82 -2.68 15.99
N LYS A 12 1.53 -2.28 17.22
CA LYS A 12 0.47 -2.91 18.04
C LYS A 12 -0.90 -2.88 17.37
N HIS A 13 -1.21 -1.83 16.61
CA HIS A 13 -2.51 -1.60 15.96
C HIS A 13 -2.64 -2.27 14.58
N SER A 14 -1.60 -2.94 14.08
CA SER A 14 -1.66 -3.58 12.77
C SER A 14 -2.71 -4.68 12.74
N LEU A 15 -3.62 -4.62 11.77
CA LEU A 15 -4.62 -5.65 11.48
C LEU A 15 -4.05 -6.82 10.66
N SER A 16 -2.82 -6.70 10.14
CA SER A 16 -2.21 -7.73 9.28
C SER A 16 -2.24 -9.13 9.89
N PRO A 17 -1.93 -9.35 11.18
CA PRO A 17 -2.02 -10.70 11.76
C PRO A 17 -3.43 -11.28 11.78
N ILE A 18 -4.45 -10.45 11.96
CA ILE A 18 -5.85 -10.88 11.99
C ILE A 18 -6.26 -11.34 10.60
N ILE A 19 -6.10 -10.49 9.58
CA ILE A 19 -6.53 -10.77 8.21
C ILE A 19 -5.73 -11.90 7.58
N HIS A 20 -4.40 -11.95 7.77
CA HIS A 20 -3.57 -13.03 7.23
C HIS A 20 -3.87 -14.37 7.90
N ASN A 21 -3.94 -14.45 9.24
CA ASN A 21 -4.21 -15.72 9.90
C ASN A 21 -5.63 -16.26 9.62
N PHE A 22 -6.61 -15.38 9.40
CA PHE A 22 -7.94 -15.82 8.97
C PHE A 22 -7.85 -16.49 7.60
N ALA A 23 -7.26 -15.83 6.60
CA ALA A 23 -7.10 -16.39 5.26
C ALA A 23 -6.22 -17.66 5.28
N LEU A 24 -5.09 -17.66 6.01
CA LEU A 24 -4.20 -18.82 6.12
C LEU A 24 -4.91 -20.05 6.69
N ARG A 25 -5.75 -19.89 7.72
CA ARG A 25 -6.52 -20.99 8.32
C ARG A 25 -7.59 -21.49 7.36
N THR A 26 -8.36 -20.60 6.75
CA THR A 26 -9.44 -20.96 5.83
C THR A 26 -8.91 -21.68 4.59
N LEU A 27 -7.73 -21.28 4.10
CA LEU A 27 -7.05 -21.91 2.97
C LEU A 27 -6.19 -23.12 3.37
N HIS A 28 -6.19 -23.54 4.65
CA HIS A 28 -5.38 -24.65 5.19
C HIS A 28 -3.88 -24.52 4.85
N LEU A 29 -3.34 -23.29 4.83
CA LEU A 29 -1.95 -23.04 4.51
C LEU A 29 -1.03 -23.21 5.73
N PRO A 30 0.18 -23.80 5.59
CA PRO A 30 1.04 -24.16 6.70
C PRO A 30 1.87 -22.96 7.22
N PHE A 31 1.23 -21.81 7.38
CA PHE A 31 1.87 -20.59 7.88
C PHE A 31 1.20 -20.06 9.14
N ILE A 32 1.98 -19.36 9.96
CA ILE A 32 1.51 -18.50 11.04
C ILE A 32 2.04 -17.09 10.79
N TYR A 33 1.19 -16.09 10.98
CA TYR A 33 1.52 -14.69 10.78
C TYR A 33 1.52 -13.92 12.11
N GLY A 34 2.66 -13.29 12.46
CA GLY A 34 2.82 -12.50 13.65
C GLY A 34 3.06 -11.02 13.37
N ARG A 35 3.37 -10.26 14.44
CA ARG A 35 3.86 -8.89 14.36
C ARG A 35 5.13 -8.75 15.19
N PHE A 36 6.04 -7.90 14.73
CA PHE A 36 7.28 -7.64 15.42
C PHE A 36 7.60 -6.14 15.42
N CYS A 37 7.70 -5.55 16.62
CA CYS A 37 8.15 -4.17 16.77
C CYS A 37 9.67 -4.14 16.58
N LEU A 38 10.10 -3.39 15.56
CA LEU A 38 11.53 -3.26 15.25
C LEU A 38 11.99 -1.86 15.67
N ASP A 39 13.00 -1.79 16.54
CA ASP A 39 13.49 -0.50 17.05
C ASP A 39 14.36 0.22 16.03
N ASN A 40 15.08 -0.53 15.19
CA ASN A 40 16.00 0.03 14.21
C ASN A 40 15.91 -0.72 12.87
N GLY A 41 15.55 0.00 11.82
CA GLY A 41 15.43 -0.56 10.47
C GLY A 41 16.71 -1.18 9.90
N ARG A 42 17.89 -0.77 10.38
CA ARG A 42 19.17 -1.39 9.99
C ARG A 42 19.27 -2.85 10.42
N GLN A 43 18.50 -3.27 11.42
CA GLN A 43 18.50 -4.65 11.93
C GLN A 43 17.45 -5.55 11.23
N LEU A 44 16.69 -5.03 10.28
CA LEU A 44 15.56 -5.73 9.66
C LEU A 44 15.98 -7.09 9.09
N LYS A 45 16.98 -7.14 8.22
CA LYS A 45 17.47 -8.38 7.60
C LYS A 45 17.98 -9.38 8.64
N LYS A 46 18.78 -8.90 9.61
CA LYS A 46 19.29 -9.73 10.71
C LYS A 46 18.15 -10.32 11.55
N THR A 47 17.14 -9.51 11.86
CA THR A 47 15.98 -9.95 12.65
C THR A 47 15.12 -10.93 11.86
N PHE A 48 14.94 -10.72 10.54
CA PHE A 48 14.24 -11.64 9.66
C PHE A 48 14.82 -13.07 9.76
N PHE A 49 16.13 -13.21 9.63
CA PHE A 49 16.79 -14.51 9.72
C PHE A 49 16.79 -15.06 11.16
N LYS A 50 16.99 -14.22 12.19
CA LYS A 50 16.93 -14.65 13.60
C LYS A 50 15.56 -15.25 13.97
N LEU A 51 14.47 -14.72 13.40
CA LEU A 51 13.12 -15.22 13.61
C LEU A 51 12.75 -16.39 12.69
N ASN A 52 13.67 -16.87 11.87
CA ASN A 52 13.45 -17.95 10.89
C ASN A 52 12.20 -17.74 10.03
N LEU A 53 12.04 -16.51 9.49
CA LEU A 53 10.88 -16.15 8.69
C LEU A 53 11.01 -16.67 7.27
N SER A 54 9.88 -17.07 6.67
CA SER A 54 9.77 -17.37 5.25
C SER A 54 9.37 -16.16 4.42
N GLY A 55 8.75 -15.15 5.06
CA GLY A 55 8.39 -13.89 4.46
C GLY A 55 7.97 -12.87 5.51
N ALA A 56 7.95 -11.59 5.13
CA ALA A 56 7.53 -10.53 6.01
C ALA A 56 6.92 -9.36 5.26
N ASN A 57 5.87 -8.76 5.82
CA ASN A 57 5.50 -7.40 5.43
C ASN A 57 6.32 -6.37 6.21
N VAL A 58 6.47 -5.19 5.64
CA VAL A 58 7.19 -4.07 6.25
C VAL A 58 6.33 -2.82 6.16
N THR A 59 6.08 -2.17 7.31
CA THR A 59 5.35 -0.92 7.36
C THR A 59 6.22 0.23 7.90
N VAL A 60 5.61 1.35 8.18
CA VAL A 60 6.26 2.57 8.69
C VAL A 60 7.11 2.27 9.92
N PRO A 61 8.33 2.82 10.02
CA PRO A 61 9.03 3.69 9.04
C PRO A 61 10.05 2.93 8.16
N PHE A 62 9.93 1.60 8.00
CA PHE A 62 11.05 0.74 7.59
C PHE A 62 11.05 0.33 6.10
N LYS A 63 10.11 0.79 5.26
CA LYS A 63 10.01 0.38 3.85
C LYS A 63 11.24 0.72 3.00
N GLU A 64 11.88 1.88 3.26
CA GLU A 64 13.13 2.26 2.59
C GLU A 64 14.34 1.45 3.11
N TYR A 65 14.33 1.04 4.38
CA TYR A 65 15.35 0.12 4.93
C TYR A 65 15.23 -1.28 4.33
N ALA A 66 14.00 -1.77 4.16
CA ALA A 66 13.74 -3.06 3.52
C ALA A 66 14.21 -3.07 2.06
N PHE A 67 13.98 -1.96 1.32
CA PHE A 67 14.50 -1.77 -0.03
C PHE A 67 16.03 -1.91 -0.09
N LYS A 68 16.75 -1.23 0.82
CA LYS A 68 18.22 -1.26 0.86
C LYS A 68 18.81 -2.60 1.30
N GLN A 69 18.05 -3.43 1.99
CA GLN A 69 18.53 -4.70 2.57
C GLN A 69 18.04 -5.94 1.82
N ALA A 70 17.11 -5.80 0.86
CA ALA A 70 16.74 -6.88 -0.04
C ALA A 70 17.91 -7.22 -0.98
N ASP A 71 18.13 -8.51 -1.23
CA ASP A 71 19.16 -8.99 -2.15
C ASP A 71 18.72 -8.88 -3.61
N GLU A 72 17.42 -9.07 -3.84
CA GLU A 72 16.76 -8.91 -5.13
C GLU A 72 15.53 -8.03 -5.00
N LEU A 73 15.17 -7.35 -6.07
CA LEU A 73 14.02 -6.47 -6.11
C LEU A 73 13.14 -6.80 -7.32
N ASP A 74 11.84 -6.85 -7.08
CA ASP A 74 10.86 -6.79 -8.16
C ASP A 74 10.96 -5.43 -8.89
N SER A 75 10.59 -5.41 -10.18
CA SER A 75 10.70 -4.23 -11.03
C SER A 75 9.98 -3.01 -10.45
N LEU A 76 8.79 -3.22 -9.89
CA LEU A 76 7.99 -2.15 -9.29
C LEU A 76 8.60 -1.67 -7.97
N ALA A 77 9.07 -2.58 -7.11
CA ALA A 77 9.75 -2.22 -5.87
C ALA A 77 11.04 -1.43 -6.13
N LYS A 78 11.78 -1.79 -7.19
CA LYS A 78 12.98 -1.08 -7.63
C LYS A 78 12.66 0.35 -8.07
N GLU A 79 11.57 0.54 -8.81
CA GLU A 79 11.14 1.87 -9.25
C GLU A 79 10.63 2.74 -8.11
N ILE A 80 9.87 2.16 -7.16
CA ILE A 80 9.31 2.84 -6.00
C ILE A 80 10.40 3.22 -4.95
N GLU A 81 11.52 2.49 -4.92
CA GLU A 81 12.56 2.60 -3.88
C GLU A 81 12.02 2.38 -2.46
N ALA A 82 11.02 1.51 -2.34
CA ALA A 82 10.45 1.08 -1.07
C ALA A 82 9.90 -0.34 -1.19
N VAL A 83 10.11 -1.16 -0.16
CA VAL A 83 9.65 -2.54 -0.05
C VAL A 83 8.68 -2.66 1.12
N ASN A 84 7.50 -3.22 0.87
CA ASN A 84 6.54 -3.56 1.91
C ASN A 84 6.36 -5.08 2.10
N THR A 85 6.98 -5.90 1.23
CA THR A 85 6.87 -7.36 1.27
C THR A 85 8.22 -7.99 0.93
N LEU A 86 8.73 -8.83 1.81
CA LEU A 86 9.98 -9.59 1.67
C LEU A 86 9.67 -11.08 1.61
N LEU A 87 10.24 -11.78 0.64
CA LEU A 87 10.15 -13.23 0.47
C LEU A 87 11.53 -13.86 0.56
N LEU A 88 11.68 -14.91 1.36
CA LEU A 88 12.88 -15.74 1.37
C LEU A 88 12.86 -16.70 0.18
N LEU A 89 13.85 -16.61 -0.69
CA LEU A 89 14.04 -17.51 -1.83
C LEU A 89 14.76 -18.79 -1.42
N GLU A 90 14.71 -19.83 -2.28
CA GLU A 90 15.36 -21.13 -2.03
C GLU A 90 16.89 -21.03 -1.90
N ASP A 91 17.50 -20.06 -2.58
CA ASP A 91 18.95 -19.79 -2.50
C ASP A 91 19.36 -18.99 -1.26
N GLY A 92 18.41 -18.71 -0.34
CA GLY A 92 18.62 -17.97 0.88
C GLY A 92 18.62 -16.46 0.74
N LYS A 93 18.39 -15.92 -0.46
CA LYS A 93 18.27 -14.47 -0.68
C LYS A 93 16.89 -13.94 -0.29
N LEU A 94 16.85 -12.66 0.08
CA LEU A 94 15.60 -11.92 0.28
C LEU A 94 15.21 -11.15 -0.97
N LYS A 95 14.04 -11.46 -1.52
CA LYS A 95 13.44 -10.69 -2.61
C LYS A 95 12.40 -9.73 -2.09
N GLY A 96 12.54 -8.46 -2.48
CA GLY A 96 11.67 -7.37 -2.08
C GLY A 96 10.63 -7.03 -3.14
N TYR A 97 9.39 -6.80 -2.68
CA TYR A 97 8.24 -6.40 -3.50
C TYR A 97 7.56 -5.18 -2.88
N ASN A 98 6.74 -4.50 -3.68
CA ASN A 98 5.86 -3.46 -3.16
C ASN A 98 4.43 -3.67 -3.67
N THR A 99 3.53 -4.00 -2.74
CA THR A 99 2.11 -4.24 -3.01
C THR A 99 1.19 -3.06 -2.66
N ASP A 100 1.73 -1.95 -2.12
CA ASP A 100 0.91 -0.80 -1.71
C ASP A 100 0.24 -0.12 -2.89
N GLY A 101 1.02 0.20 -3.93
CA GLY A 101 0.50 0.94 -5.08
C GLY A 101 -0.58 0.19 -5.84
N ILE A 102 -0.39 -1.12 -6.08
CA ILE A 102 -1.40 -1.96 -6.72
C ILE A 102 -2.61 -2.18 -5.81
N GLY A 103 -2.39 -2.32 -4.49
CA GLY A 103 -3.46 -2.42 -3.51
C GLY A 103 -4.34 -1.17 -3.48
N PHE A 104 -3.74 0.02 -3.56
CA PHE A 104 -4.46 1.27 -3.70
C PHE A 104 -5.26 1.32 -5.01
N LEU A 105 -4.61 1.04 -6.15
CA LEU A 105 -5.28 1.07 -7.46
C LEU A 105 -6.47 0.09 -7.49
N ALA A 106 -6.30 -1.14 -6.98
CA ALA A 106 -7.40 -2.11 -6.88
C ALA A 106 -8.55 -1.60 -6.01
N SER A 107 -8.25 -0.86 -4.94
CA SER A 107 -9.28 -0.30 -4.05
C SER A 107 -10.17 0.77 -4.68
N ILE A 108 -9.74 1.39 -5.77
CA ILE A 108 -10.49 2.44 -6.50
C ILE A 108 -10.93 2.01 -7.91
N SER A 109 -10.69 0.76 -8.29
CA SER A 109 -10.97 0.23 -9.63
C SER A 109 -12.20 -0.67 -9.65
N LYS A 110 -12.80 -0.82 -10.84
CA LYS A 110 -13.76 -1.88 -11.11
C LYS A 110 -12.99 -3.17 -11.42
N LEU A 111 -13.35 -4.25 -10.74
CA LEU A 111 -12.64 -5.52 -10.80
C LEU A 111 -13.45 -6.63 -11.51
N ASP A 112 -14.63 -6.27 -12.03
CA ASP A 112 -15.52 -7.22 -12.71
C ASP A 112 -14.86 -7.74 -13.99
N GLY A 113 -14.87 -9.06 -14.17
CA GLY A 113 -14.32 -9.72 -15.36
C GLY A 113 -12.78 -9.78 -15.44
N LEU A 114 -12.04 -9.24 -14.47
CA LEU A 114 -10.58 -9.31 -14.46
C LEU A 114 -10.08 -10.59 -13.76
N ASP A 115 -9.20 -11.32 -14.43
CA ASP A 115 -8.41 -12.39 -13.81
C ASP A 115 -7.15 -11.79 -13.17
N ILE A 116 -7.17 -11.70 -11.85
CA ILE A 116 -6.03 -11.19 -11.05
C ILE A 116 -5.41 -12.37 -10.33
N ASN A 117 -4.36 -12.93 -10.90
CA ASN A 117 -3.67 -14.09 -10.33
C ASN A 117 -2.24 -13.78 -9.85
N ALA A 118 -1.76 -14.60 -8.91
CA ALA A 118 -0.46 -14.43 -8.26
C ALA A 118 0.76 -14.56 -9.20
N ASN A 119 0.59 -15.20 -10.35
CA ASN A 119 1.67 -15.39 -11.32
C ASN A 119 1.80 -14.21 -12.29
N THR A 120 0.79 -13.33 -12.34
CA THR A 120 0.83 -12.13 -13.18
C THR A 120 1.73 -11.08 -12.53
N PRO A 121 2.74 -10.55 -13.23
CA PRO A 121 3.54 -9.45 -12.71
C PRO A 121 2.65 -8.29 -12.28
N ILE A 122 2.91 -7.73 -11.11
CA ILE A 122 2.09 -6.64 -10.52
C ILE A 122 1.94 -5.46 -11.50
N ALA A 123 2.99 -5.15 -12.26
CA ALA A 123 2.97 -4.11 -13.28
C ALA A 123 1.92 -4.38 -14.39
N ASN A 124 1.74 -5.63 -14.77
CA ASN A 124 0.77 -6.03 -15.80
C ASN A 124 -0.67 -6.00 -15.25
N ILE A 125 -0.86 -6.36 -13.98
CA ILE A 125 -2.17 -6.23 -13.31
C ILE A 125 -2.61 -4.76 -13.33
N ALA A 126 -1.71 -3.85 -13.00
CA ALA A 126 -2.00 -2.41 -12.97
C ALA A 126 -2.52 -1.86 -14.31
N GLN A 127 -2.03 -2.37 -15.44
CA GLN A 127 -2.47 -1.94 -16.78
C GLN A 127 -3.90 -2.40 -17.15
N ASN A 128 -4.39 -3.47 -16.52
CA ASN A 128 -5.70 -4.04 -16.80
C ASN A 128 -6.79 -3.50 -15.88
N LEU A 129 -6.42 -2.79 -14.80
CA LEU A 129 -7.38 -2.18 -13.88
C LEU A 129 -7.95 -0.89 -14.46
N THR A 130 -9.27 -0.80 -14.51
CA THR A 130 -9.98 0.41 -14.98
C THR A 130 -10.59 1.17 -13.82
N THR A 131 -10.49 2.48 -13.87
CA THR A 131 -11.01 3.39 -12.84
C THR A 131 -11.66 4.61 -13.53
N PRO A 132 -12.71 5.21 -12.93
CA PRO A 132 -13.34 6.43 -13.49
C PRO A 132 -12.51 7.70 -13.25
N PHE A 133 -11.32 7.58 -12.72
CA PHE A 133 -10.45 8.69 -12.34
C PHE A 133 -9.25 8.79 -13.26
N SER A 134 -8.75 10.01 -13.46
CA SER A 134 -7.60 10.30 -14.34
C SER A 134 -6.58 11.24 -13.70
N SER A 135 -6.89 11.82 -12.54
CA SER A 135 -6.00 12.76 -11.84
C SER A 135 -6.04 12.58 -10.33
N ALA A 136 -4.88 12.75 -9.70
CA ALA A 136 -4.72 12.57 -8.27
C ALA A 136 -3.81 13.63 -7.64
N LEU A 137 -4.25 14.19 -6.50
CA LEU A 137 -3.43 14.95 -5.58
C LEU A 137 -3.07 14.06 -4.38
N ILE A 138 -1.79 13.87 -4.12
CA ILE A 138 -1.29 13.06 -2.99
C ILE A 138 -0.66 14.01 -1.97
N LEU A 139 -1.22 14.06 -0.77
CA LEU A 139 -0.68 14.80 0.37
C LEU A 139 0.25 13.89 1.17
N GLY A 140 1.55 14.26 1.22
CA GLY A 140 2.61 13.45 1.81
C GLY A 140 3.49 12.76 0.77
N ALA A 141 4.75 12.44 1.15
CA ALA A 141 5.78 11.91 0.24
C ALA A 141 6.51 10.68 0.81
N GLY A 142 5.88 9.93 1.71
CA GLY A 142 6.43 8.72 2.32
C GLY A 142 6.39 7.49 1.39
N GLY A 143 6.78 6.33 1.91
CA GLY A 143 6.88 5.08 1.13
C GLY A 143 5.57 4.66 0.45
N SER A 144 4.40 4.81 1.11
CA SER A 144 3.10 4.52 0.48
C SER A 144 2.74 5.56 -0.58
N ALA A 145 3.03 6.86 -0.35
CA ALA A 145 2.84 7.91 -1.36
C ALA A 145 3.68 7.66 -2.61
N LYS A 146 4.95 7.25 -2.46
CA LYS A 146 5.82 6.83 -3.57
C LYS A 146 5.19 5.70 -4.38
N ALA A 147 4.70 4.66 -3.70
CA ALA A 147 4.10 3.49 -4.34
C ALA A 147 2.84 3.86 -5.14
N ILE A 148 1.94 4.63 -4.52
CA ILE A 148 0.70 5.10 -5.16
C ILE A 148 1.02 5.99 -6.36
N ALA A 149 1.92 6.97 -6.20
CA ALA A 149 2.28 7.90 -7.25
C ALA A 149 2.88 7.19 -8.48
N CYS A 150 3.81 6.24 -8.27
CA CYS A 150 4.42 5.46 -9.35
C CYS A 150 3.37 4.62 -10.10
N VAL A 151 2.49 3.91 -9.38
CA VAL A 151 1.47 3.06 -10.01
C VAL A 151 0.45 3.91 -10.76
N LEU A 152 -0.08 4.98 -10.17
CA LEU A 152 -1.03 5.86 -10.85
C LEU A 152 -0.41 6.51 -12.08
N LYS A 153 0.86 6.93 -12.01
CA LYS A 153 1.57 7.48 -13.18
C LYS A 153 1.68 6.47 -14.31
N LYS A 154 2.01 5.21 -14.01
CA LYS A 154 2.04 4.11 -15.01
C LYS A 154 0.68 3.86 -15.66
N CYS A 155 -0.40 4.08 -14.92
CA CYS A 155 -1.78 3.97 -15.42
C CYS A 155 -2.27 5.24 -16.14
N GLY A 156 -1.38 6.19 -16.44
CA GLY A 156 -1.70 7.39 -17.22
C GLY A 156 -2.34 8.53 -16.42
N PHE A 157 -2.37 8.46 -15.08
CA PHE A 157 -2.90 9.55 -14.28
C PHE A 157 -2.01 10.80 -14.34
N ARG A 158 -2.64 11.97 -14.30
CA ARG A 158 -1.99 13.21 -13.92
C ARG A 158 -1.83 13.21 -12.39
N VAL A 159 -0.59 13.00 -11.92
CA VAL A 159 -0.27 12.90 -10.49
C VAL A 159 0.46 14.15 -10.04
N GLN A 160 -0.06 14.76 -8.98
CA GLN A 160 0.59 15.83 -8.21
C GLN A 160 0.86 15.33 -6.79
N VAL A 161 2.09 15.45 -6.34
CA VAL A 161 2.46 15.18 -4.94
C VAL A 161 2.74 16.49 -4.24
N ALA A 162 2.19 16.68 -3.05
CA ALA A 162 2.46 17.82 -2.21
C ALA A 162 2.97 17.36 -0.84
N ASN A 163 4.00 18.04 -0.31
CA ASN A 163 4.59 17.66 0.97
C ASN A 163 5.13 18.89 1.73
N ARG A 164 5.38 18.73 3.03
CA ARG A 164 5.93 19.82 3.87
C ARG A 164 7.37 20.21 3.51
N GLY A 165 8.20 19.23 3.18
CA GLY A 165 9.63 19.43 2.92
C GLY A 165 10.04 18.96 1.54
N ASP A 166 11.18 19.45 1.09
CA ASP A 166 11.68 19.31 -0.29
C ASP A 166 12.57 18.09 -0.53
N SER A 167 13.00 17.40 0.52
CA SER A 167 13.98 16.30 0.46
C SER A 167 13.60 15.11 -0.42
N LYS A 168 12.33 15.01 -0.82
CA LYS A 168 11.83 13.95 -1.70
C LYS A 168 11.53 14.41 -3.13
N ARG A 169 11.73 15.68 -3.46
CA ARG A 169 11.42 16.27 -4.78
C ARG A 169 12.09 15.51 -5.92
N GLU A 170 13.39 15.24 -5.82
CA GLU A 170 14.17 14.57 -6.85
C GLU A 170 13.61 13.18 -7.20
N PHE A 171 13.15 12.42 -6.20
CA PHE A 171 12.51 11.11 -6.43
C PHE A 171 11.32 11.21 -7.39
N TYR A 172 10.45 12.22 -7.19
CA TYR A 172 9.23 12.38 -7.99
C TYR A 172 9.53 13.02 -9.36
N THR A 173 10.30 14.06 -9.41
CA THR A 173 10.60 14.80 -10.65
C THR A 173 11.39 13.97 -11.64
N SER A 174 12.34 13.14 -11.18
CA SER A 174 13.07 12.18 -12.03
C SER A 174 12.17 11.12 -12.69
N ARG A 175 10.95 10.94 -12.18
CA ARG A 175 9.91 10.02 -12.70
C ARG A 175 8.78 10.75 -13.44
N ASN A 176 8.98 12.02 -13.79
CA ASN A 176 7.98 12.88 -14.40
C ASN A 176 6.66 12.94 -13.60
N ILE A 177 6.77 12.92 -12.26
CA ILE A 177 5.67 13.15 -11.32
C ILE A 177 5.83 14.56 -10.76
N SER A 178 4.79 15.37 -10.87
CA SER A 178 4.81 16.75 -10.36
C SER A 178 4.91 16.74 -8.84
N TYR A 179 5.79 17.62 -8.31
CA TYR A 179 6.01 17.76 -6.88
C TYR A 179 5.99 19.23 -6.47
N MET A 180 5.39 19.52 -5.32
CA MET A 180 5.34 20.87 -4.75
C MET A 180 5.40 20.85 -3.24
N LEU A 181 5.66 22.00 -2.64
CA LEU A 181 5.51 22.20 -1.21
C LEU A 181 4.04 22.48 -0.83
N PHE A 182 3.65 22.17 0.40
CA PHE A 182 2.33 22.54 0.92
C PHE A 182 2.05 24.04 0.84
N SER A 183 3.08 24.88 1.03
CA SER A 183 2.98 26.33 0.89
C SER A 183 2.68 26.81 -0.54
N GLU A 184 2.91 25.98 -1.54
CA GLU A 184 2.67 26.29 -2.95
C GLU A 184 1.25 25.88 -3.41
N LEU A 185 0.52 25.07 -2.58
CA LEU A 185 -0.81 24.55 -2.96
C LEU A 185 -1.87 25.64 -3.17
N THR A 186 -1.80 26.75 -2.44
CA THR A 186 -2.73 27.87 -2.58
C THR A 186 -2.77 28.44 -3.99
N SER A 187 -1.63 28.49 -4.68
CA SER A 187 -1.53 28.99 -6.06
C SER A 187 -2.11 28.05 -7.12
N LEU A 188 -2.33 26.76 -6.76
CA LEU A 188 -2.85 25.74 -7.69
C LEU A 188 -4.37 25.62 -7.69
N ILE A 189 -5.04 26.05 -6.63
CA ILE A 189 -6.48 25.81 -6.43
C ILE A 189 -7.32 26.50 -7.49
N ASP A 190 -6.89 27.65 -7.96
CA ASP A 190 -7.62 28.44 -8.97
C ASP A 190 -7.48 27.86 -10.38
N SER A 191 -6.55 26.95 -10.62
CA SER A 191 -6.18 26.48 -11.95
C SER A 191 -6.25 24.96 -12.17
N SER A 192 -6.40 24.15 -11.11
CA SER A 192 -6.29 22.69 -11.21
C SER A 192 -7.31 21.94 -10.38
N THR A 193 -8.03 21.02 -11.00
CA THR A 193 -8.92 20.07 -10.35
C THR A 193 -8.29 18.68 -10.30
N PHE A 194 -8.59 17.89 -9.27
CA PHE A 194 -8.15 16.50 -9.14
C PHE A 194 -9.34 15.60 -8.87
N ASP A 195 -9.45 14.51 -9.62
CA ASP A 195 -10.50 13.52 -9.39
C ASP A 195 -10.42 12.92 -8.00
N ILE A 196 -9.18 12.62 -7.52
CA ILE A 196 -8.95 12.03 -6.19
C ILE A 196 -7.97 12.89 -5.40
N VAL A 197 -8.31 13.13 -4.13
CA VAL A 197 -7.40 13.72 -3.14
C VAL A 197 -7.05 12.66 -2.09
N ILE A 198 -5.77 12.35 -1.96
CA ILE A 198 -5.26 11.23 -1.15
C ILE A 198 -4.43 11.79 0.00
N ASN A 199 -4.85 11.51 1.24
CA ASN A 199 -4.02 11.76 2.42
C ASN A 199 -3.10 10.56 2.68
N ALA A 200 -1.82 10.72 2.39
CA ALA A 200 -0.76 9.76 2.68
C ALA A 200 0.15 10.23 3.82
N THR A 201 -0.27 11.21 4.61
CA THR A 201 0.42 11.68 5.81
C THR A 201 -0.01 10.88 7.05
N SER A 202 0.70 11.06 8.15
CA SER A 202 0.33 10.52 9.45
C SER A 202 -0.57 11.46 10.28
N ALA A 203 -1.01 12.60 9.75
CA ALA A 203 -1.79 13.61 10.48
C ALA A 203 -3.06 13.00 11.10
N SER A 204 -3.79 12.20 10.35
CA SER A 204 -5.02 11.55 10.83
C SER A 204 -4.81 10.61 12.03
N LEU A 205 -3.62 10.01 12.19
CA LEU A 205 -3.28 9.20 13.37
C LEU A 205 -3.13 10.05 14.64
N GLN A 206 -2.86 11.34 14.47
CA GLN A 206 -2.70 12.31 15.55
C GLN A 206 -4.00 13.10 15.79
N GLY A 207 -5.07 12.79 15.07
CA GLY A 207 -6.32 13.53 15.13
C GLY A 207 -6.27 14.89 14.43
N GLU A 208 -5.31 15.09 13.51
CA GLU A 208 -5.05 16.36 12.85
C GLU A 208 -5.38 16.31 11.35
N LEU A 209 -5.58 17.49 10.77
CA LEU A 209 -5.64 17.67 9.31
C LEU A 209 -4.22 17.87 8.73
N PRO A 210 -3.93 17.37 7.51
CA PRO A 210 -2.63 17.55 6.89
C PRO A 210 -2.35 19.00 6.43
N LEU A 211 -3.41 19.79 6.25
CA LEU A 211 -3.40 21.18 5.78
C LEU A 211 -4.46 21.99 6.50
N GLU A 212 -4.44 23.30 6.33
CA GLU A 212 -5.49 24.18 6.83
C GLU A 212 -6.89 23.77 6.31
N LYS A 213 -7.89 23.85 7.19
CA LYS A 213 -9.26 23.41 6.90
C LYS A 213 -9.84 24.08 5.66
N GLN A 214 -9.70 25.41 5.56
CA GLN A 214 -10.24 26.18 4.41
C GLN A 214 -9.59 25.75 3.09
N LEU A 215 -8.28 25.50 3.09
CA LEU A 215 -7.54 25.02 1.92
C LEU A 215 -8.04 23.66 1.46
N LEU A 216 -8.25 22.74 2.40
CA LEU A 216 -8.81 21.40 2.09
C LEU A 216 -10.23 21.49 1.56
N GLN A 217 -11.09 22.35 2.12
CA GLN A 217 -12.44 22.57 1.62
C GLN A 217 -12.45 23.02 0.16
N ASN A 218 -11.57 23.98 -0.18
CA ASN A 218 -11.43 24.44 -1.57
C ASN A 218 -10.94 23.33 -2.51
N ILE A 219 -9.98 22.51 -2.08
CA ILE A 219 -9.49 21.36 -2.85
C ILE A 219 -10.62 20.33 -3.04
N PHE A 220 -11.38 20.01 -1.99
CA PHE A 220 -12.44 19.01 -2.01
C PHE A 220 -13.60 19.43 -2.92
N ALA A 221 -13.95 20.71 -2.95
CA ALA A 221 -15.05 21.24 -3.79
C ALA A 221 -14.89 20.88 -5.28
N HIS A 222 -13.68 20.59 -5.73
CA HIS A 222 -13.36 20.25 -7.12
C HIS A 222 -12.87 18.81 -7.29
N SER A 223 -13.15 17.92 -6.31
CA SER A 223 -12.76 16.51 -6.38
C SER A 223 -13.97 15.58 -6.37
N LYS A 224 -13.79 14.36 -6.89
CA LYS A 224 -14.81 13.31 -6.93
C LYS A 224 -14.71 12.36 -5.75
N LEU A 225 -13.49 12.15 -5.22
CA LEU A 225 -13.21 11.23 -4.13
C LEU A 225 -12.11 11.78 -3.22
N VAL A 226 -12.34 11.73 -1.92
CA VAL A 226 -11.34 11.99 -0.88
C VAL A 226 -10.96 10.65 -0.25
N TYR A 227 -9.68 10.33 -0.24
CA TYR A 227 -9.15 9.06 0.25
C TYR A 227 -8.14 9.28 1.37
N ASP A 228 -8.37 8.70 2.54
CA ASP A 228 -7.37 8.67 3.62
C ASP A 228 -6.72 7.30 3.69
N LEU A 229 -5.39 7.21 3.59
CA LEU A 229 -4.70 5.93 3.76
C LEU A 229 -4.80 5.37 5.18
N MET A 230 -5.14 6.23 6.14
CA MET A 230 -5.41 5.81 7.50
C MET A 230 -6.82 5.23 7.60
N TYR A 231 -6.97 4.30 8.52
CA TYR A 231 -8.25 3.70 8.89
C TYR A 231 -8.37 3.66 10.42
N ALA A 232 -9.57 3.90 10.92
CA ALA A 232 -9.90 3.89 12.33
C ALA A 232 -11.32 3.35 12.53
N THR A 233 -11.74 3.20 13.79
CA THR A 233 -13.12 2.85 14.14
C THR A 233 -14.06 4.00 13.76
N ASP A 234 -13.66 5.23 14.05
CA ASP A 234 -14.38 6.44 13.69
C ASP A 234 -13.78 7.10 12.45
N LEU A 235 -14.51 8.03 11.83
CA LEU A 235 -13.99 8.81 10.72
C LEU A 235 -12.77 9.62 11.16
N THR A 236 -11.70 9.56 10.35
CA THR A 236 -10.56 10.46 10.55
C THR A 236 -10.97 11.91 10.34
N PRO A 237 -10.26 12.90 10.93
CA PRO A 237 -10.57 14.32 10.72
C PRO A 237 -10.64 14.71 9.24
N PHE A 238 -9.78 14.11 8.41
CA PHE A 238 -9.74 14.32 6.97
C PHE A 238 -11.02 13.84 6.27
N LEU A 239 -11.51 12.65 6.63
CA LEU A 239 -12.74 12.08 6.06
C LEU A 239 -14.01 12.74 6.65
N ALA A 240 -13.97 13.15 7.91
CA ALA A 240 -15.04 13.93 8.51
C ALA A 240 -15.25 15.26 7.77
N LEU A 241 -14.15 15.95 7.43
CA LEU A 241 -14.22 17.17 6.63
C LEU A 241 -14.77 16.90 5.21
N ALA A 242 -14.38 15.80 4.57
CA ALA A 242 -14.93 15.41 3.25
C ALA A 242 -16.44 15.15 3.32
N LYS A 243 -16.91 14.49 4.38
CA LYS A 243 -18.34 14.28 4.67
C LYS A 243 -19.09 15.61 4.83
N ASP A 244 -18.53 16.55 5.60
CA ASP A 244 -19.12 17.88 5.80
C ASP A 244 -19.22 18.65 4.45
N CYS A 245 -18.23 18.47 3.57
CA CYS A 245 -18.23 19.03 2.22
C CYS A 245 -19.14 18.27 1.25
N LYS A 246 -19.80 17.18 1.67
CA LYS A 246 -20.66 16.31 0.84
C LYS A 246 -19.93 15.67 -0.36
N ILE A 247 -18.64 15.40 -0.22
CA ILE A 247 -17.84 14.71 -1.22
C ILE A 247 -17.75 13.22 -0.85
N ALA A 248 -17.74 12.35 -1.85
CA ALA A 248 -17.50 10.92 -1.62
C ALA A 248 -16.14 10.71 -0.96
N TYR A 249 -16.10 9.81 0.03
CA TYR A 249 -14.88 9.54 0.78
C TYR A 249 -14.67 8.06 1.03
N LYS A 250 -13.42 7.67 1.23
CA LYS A 250 -13.02 6.29 1.49
C LYS A 250 -11.81 6.25 2.42
N ASP A 251 -11.79 5.29 3.36
CA ASP A 251 -10.66 5.02 4.23
C ASP A 251 -9.68 3.98 3.62
N GLY A 252 -8.58 3.75 4.30
CA GLY A 252 -7.51 2.86 3.86
C GLY A 252 -7.77 1.36 4.01
N LYS A 253 -8.95 0.92 4.51
CA LYS A 253 -9.21 -0.50 4.78
C LYS A 253 -9.13 -1.37 3.52
N ASP A 254 -9.76 -0.93 2.42
CA ASP A 254 -9.71 -1.70 1.17
C ASP A 254 -8.28 -1.79 0.61
N MET A 255 -7.52 -0.70 0.67
CA MET A 255 -6.09 -0.73 0.29
C MET A 255 -5.31 -1.70 1.17
N LEU A 256 -5.56 -1.70 2.49
CA LEU A 256 -4.93 -2.64 3.42
C LEU A 256 -5.22 -4.09 3.01
N LEU A 257 -6.48 -4.41 2.71
CA LEU A 257 -6.89 -5.76 2.34
C LEU A 257 -6.29 -6.19 1.00
N TRP A 258 -6.35 -5.34 -0.01
CA TRP A 258 -5.78 -5.65 -1.33
C TRP A 258 -4.27 -5.85 -1.29
N GLN A 259 -3.51 -4.94 -0.65
CA GLN A 259 -2.07 -5.11 -0.54
C GLN A 259 -1.69 -6.38 0.24
N ALA A 260 -2.50 -6.76 1.25
CA ALA A 260 -2.30 -7.99 2.01
C ALA A 260 -2.62 -9.24 1.18
N ALA A 261 -3.66 -9.21 0.35
CA ALA A 261 -4.00 -10.29 -0.56
C ALA A 261 -2.88 -10.53 -1.59
N PHE A 262 -2.34 -9.45 -2.19
CA PHE A 262 -1.17 -9.54 -3.08
C PHE A 262 0.06 -10.08 -2.33
N ALA A 263 0.32 -9.62 -1.11
CA ALA A 263 1.44 -10.12 -0.31
C ALA A 263 1.29 -11.61 0.04
N LEU A 264 0.08 -12.06 0.41
CA LEU A 264 -0.17 -13.48 0.68
C LEU A 264 0.05 -14.35 -0.56
N ALA A 265 -0.39 -13.90 -1.73
CA ALA A 265 -0.14 -14.58 -2.99
C ALA A 265 1.37 -14.72 -3.28
N ILE A 266 2.17 -13.67 -2.99
CA ILE A 266 3.64 -13.72 -3.10
C ILE A 266 4.22 -14.76 -2.12
N PHE A 267 3.78 -14.78 -0.85
CA PHE A 267 4.27 -15.76 0.13
C PHE A 267 3.95 -17.19 -0.24
N CYS A 268 2.90 -17.41 -1.01
CA CYS A 268 2.41 -18.72 -1.43
C CYS A 268 2.91 -19.16 -2.82
N GLN A 269 3.85 -18.44 -3.45
CA GLN A 269 4.40 -18.85 -4.75
C GLN A 269 4.97 -20.29 -4.70
N PRO A 270 4.82 -21.09 -5.77
CA PRO A 270 5.19 -22.53 -5.81
C PRO A 270 6.62 -22.82 -5.39
N LYS A 271 7.55 -21.90 -5.63
CA LYS A 271 8.97 -22.01 -5.20
C LYS A 271 9.20 -21.87 -3.70
N SER A 272 8.22 -21.39 -2.95
CA SER A 272 8.31 -21.22 -1.50
C SER A 272 7.65 -22.36 -0.70
N ILE A 273 6.92 -23.26 -1.38
CA ILE A 273 6.15 -24.31 -0.72
C ILE A 273 6.16 -25.57 -1.61
N ASN A 274 6.55 -26.74 -1.07
CA ASN A 274 6.32 -28.03 -1.71
C ASN A 274 4.83 -28.34 -1.68
N HIS A 275 4.07 -28.01 -2.73
CA HIS A 275 2.62 -28.20 -2.77
C HIS A 275 2.14 -29.25 -3.75
N THR A 276 1.16 -30.02 -3.29
CA THR A 276 0.21 -30.76 -4.14
C THR A 276 -0.67 -29.77 -4.92
N THR A 277 -0.97 -30.09 -6.16
CA THR A 277 -1.57 -29.27 -7.21
C THR A 277 -2.84 -28.46 -6.85
N ASN A 278 -3.58 -28.82 -5.81
CA ASN A 278 -4.84 -28.14 -5.44
C ASN A 278 -4.65 -26.80 -4.68
N HIS A 279 -3.54 -26.60 -3.98
CA HIS A 279 -3.30 -25.36 -3.23
C HIS A 279 -2.84 -24.20 -4.15
N SER A 280 -2.18 -24.50 -5.26
CA SER A 280 -1.70 -23.48 -6.19
C SER A 280 -2.84 -22.75 -6.92
N GLN A 281 -3.97 -23.39 -7.19
CA GLN A 281 -5.13 -22.73 -7.81
C GLN A 281 -5.85 -21.76 -6.86
N ILE A 282 -5.99 -22.16 -5.58
CA ILE A 282 -6.72 -21.36 -4.57
C ILE A 282 -5.93 -20.09 -4.19
N THR A 283 -4.60 -20.20 -4.11
CA THR A 283 -3.73 -19.04 -3.78
C THR A 283 -3.46 -18.12 -4.97
N ASN A 284 -3.83 -18.53 -6.18
CA ASN A 284 -3.71 -17.69 -7.37
C ASN A 284 -4.88 -16.71 -7.53
N ASP A 285 -6.04 -16.96 -6.92
CA ASP A 285 -7.18 -16.02 -6.97
C ASP A 285 -7.07 -14.96 -5.86
N ILE A 286 -6.48 -13.83 -6.21
CA ILE A 286 -6.27 -12.71 -5.27
C ILE A 286 -7.60 -12.10 -4.81
N LYS A 287 -8.67 -12.13 -5.64
CA LYS A 287 -10.01 -11.66 -5.24
C LYS A 287 -10.61 -12.57 -4.15
N HIS A 288 -10.42 -13.88 -4.27
CA HIS A 288 -10.85 -14.81 -3.24
C HIS A 288 -10.09 -14.56 -1.92
N ILE A 289 -8.77 -14.36 -1.98
CA ILE A 289 -7.96 -14.00 -0.79
C ILE A 289 -8.46 -12.69 -0.17
N PHE A 290 -8.72 -11.67 -0.98
CA PHE A 290 -9.29 -10.39 -0.52
C PHE A 290 -10.64 -10.60 0.19
N SER A 291 -11.53 -11.39 -0.40
CA SER A 291 -12.84 -11.69 0.19
C SER A 291 -12.72 -12.38 1.56
N LEU A 292 -11.80 -13.35 1.70
CA LEU A 292 -11.53 -13.99 2.99
C LEU A 292 -10.97 -13.01 4.01
N MET A 293 -10.00 -12.18 3.62
CA MET A 293 -9.42 -11.17 4.52
C MET A 293 -10.44 -10.12 4.96
N SER A 294 -11.40 -9.76 4.10
CA SER A 294 -12.48 -8.83 4.42
C SER A 294 -13.37 -9.38 5.53
N GLN A 295 -13.69 -10.66 5.50
CA GLN A 295 -14.51 -11.33 6.54
C GLN A 295 -13.85 -11.29 7.93
N ALA A 296 -12.54 -11.16 8.00
CA ALA A 296 -11.81 -11.14 9.27
C ALA A 296 -11.98 -9.83 10.07
N ILE A 297 -12.46 -8.75 9.43
CA ILE A 297 -12.55 -7.40 10.03
C ILE A 297 -13.96 -6.79 9.89
N LEU A 298 -14.93 -7.56 9.40
CA LEU A 298 -16.37 -7.25 9.49
C LEU A 298 -16.88 -7.57 10.89
#